data_61fa50f4b6befd967fe675444ee54f43
#
_entry.id   61fa50f4b6befd967fe675444ee54f43
#
_cell.length_a   1.000
_cell.length_b   1.000
_cell.length_c   1.000
_cell.angle_alpha   90.00
_cell.angle_beta   90.00
_cell.angle_gamma   90.00
#
_symmetry.space_group_name_H-M   'P 1'
#
loop_
_entity.id
_entity.type
_entity.pdbx_description
1 polymer ?
#
loop_
_entity_poly.entity_id
_entity_poly.type
_entity_poly.pdbx_seq_one_letter_code
_entity_poly.pdbx_strand_id
1 'polypeptide(L)'
;MDKPQHAHLMFRGCGLCRIFLLMSETDRLSMLTEFLEQNPGDAFARYGLAMEYSKAGQTEQALSQFEKLLQLHPDYTNGYFMAAQTLERAGRTAEAKKMLENGIEAANRTGNKHALSEMAGMLDELS
;
A
#
# COMPACT_ATOMS: atom_id res chain seq x y z
N MET A 1 8.14 31.72 -6.46
CA MET A 1 9.07 31.92 -5.36
C MET A 1 8.41 31.74 -4.02
N ASP A 2 7.24 32.32 -3.86
CA ASP A 2 6.57 32.27 -2.57
C ASP A 2 5.84 30.98 -2.31
N LYS A 3 5.61 30.18 -3.34
CA LYS A 3 4.84 28.94 -3.21
C LYS A 3 5.41 27.95 -2.20
N PRO A 4 6.72 27.70 -2.19
CA PRO A 4 7.28 26.79 -1.18
C PRO A 4 7.10 27.34 0.22
N GLN A 5 7.18 28.66 0.38
CA GLN A 5 6.98 29.27 1.68
C GLN A 5 5.56 29.15 2.14
N HIS A 6 4.59 29.31 1.23
CA HIS A 6 3.19 29.16 1.56
C HIS A 6 2.87 27.72 2.00
N ALA A 7 3.36 26.74 1.25
CA ALA A 7 3.18 25.36 1.63
C ALA A 7 3.79 25.06 2.98
N HIS A 8 4.96 25.63 3.23
CA HIS A 8 5.65 25.47 4.48
C HIS A 8 4.84 26.02 5.65
N LEU A 9 4.24 27.18 5.46
CA LEU A 9 3.42 27.80 6.50
C LEU A 9 2.16 26.99 6.81
N MET A 10 1.58 26.35 5.81
CA MET A 10 0.37 25.56 6.01
C MET A 10 0.60 24.37 6.93
N PHE A 11 1.81 23.85 6.97
CA PHE A 11 2.12 22.66 7.77
C PHE A 11 2.85 22.98 9.06
N ARG A 12 2.87 24.25 9.45
CA ARG A 12 3.62 24.64 10.64
C ARG A 12 3.14 23.96 11.91
N GLY A 13 1.85 23.75 12.05
CA GLY A 13 1.30 23.15 13.24
C GLY A 13 1.42 21.64 13.31
N CYS A 14 1.92 21.03 12.25
CA CYS A 14 1.98 19.58 12.16
C CYS A 14 3.41 19.16 11.81
N GLY A 15 4.26 19.10 12.82
CA GLY A 15 5.67 18.83 12.62
C GLY A 15 5.94 17.49 11.96
N LEU A 16 5.21 16.46 12.37
CA LEU A 16 5.41 15.12 11.85
C LEU A 16 5.03 15.03 10.38
N CYS A 17 3.86 15.58 10.02
CA CYS A 17 3.43 15.61 8.63
C CYS A 17 4.41 16.36 7.75
N ARG A 18 4.91 17.47 8.27
CA ARG A 18 5.85 18.28 7.53
C ARG A 18 7.15 17.55 7.28
N ILE A 19 7.67 16.87 8.29
CA ILE A 19 8.90 16.09 8.14
C ILE A 19 8.70 14.99 7.11
N PHE A 20 7.57 14.29 7.20
CA PHE A 20 7.28 13.21 6.27
C PHE A 20 7.17 13.71 4.83
N LEU A 21 6.53 14.87 4.61
CA LEU A 21 6.38 15.43 3.28
C LEU A 21 7.70 15.89 2.68
N LEU A 22 8.66 16.27 3.53
CA LEU A 22 9.96 16.72 3.06
C LEU A 22 10.94 15.57 2.84
N MET A 23 10.60 14.38 3.29
CA MET A 23 11.47 13.22 3.13
C MET A 23 11.45 12.73 1.70
N SER A 24 12.61 12.34 1.19
CA SER A 24 12.70 11.71 -0.11
C SER A 24 12.11 10.29 -0.04
N GLU A 25 11.86 9.72 -1.21
CA GLU A 25 11.38 8.35 -1.31
C GLU A 25 12.32 7.37 -0.61
N THR A 26 13.63 7.55 -0.82
CA THR A 26 14.64 6.71 -0.19
C THR A 26 14.58 6.83 1.33
N ASP A 27 14.38 8.04 1.84
CA ASP A 27 14.30 8.27 3.27
C ASP A 27 13.07 7.60 3.87
N ARG A 28 11.94 7.65 3.18
CA ARG A 28 10.73 6.99 3.64
C ARG A 28 10.90 5.47 3.68
N LEU A 29 11.56 4.91 2.67
CA LEU A 29 11.84 3.47 2.63
C LEU A 29 12.71 3.07 3.81
N SER A 30 13.78 3.84 4.06
CA SER A 30 14.68 3.55 5.19
C SER A 30 13.96 3.62 6.52
N MET A 31 13.14 4.65 6.71
CA MET A 31 12.42 4.84 7.96
C MET A 31 11.45 3.68 8.21
N LEU A 32 10.71 3.28 7.18
CA LEU A 32 9.75 2.19 7.31
C LEU A 32 10.45 0.85 7.55
N THR A 33 11.58 0.65 6.86
CA THR A 33 12.37 -0.58 7.04
C THR A 33 12.89 -0.69 8.46
N GLU A 34 13.44 0.40 8.99
CA GLU A 34 13.94 0.42 10.37
C GLU A 34 12.84 0.18 11.37
N PHE A 35 11.68 0.82 11.15
CA PHE A 35 10.55 0.63 12.05
C PHE A 35 10.11 -0.84 12.06
N LEU A 36 10.07 -1.47 10.90
CA LEU A 36 9.65 -2.87 10.79
C LEU A 36 10.64 -3.85 11.40
N GLU A 37 11.93 -3.49 11.43
CA GLU A 37 12.93 -4.32 12.12
C GLU A 37 12.61 -4.45 13.59
N GLN A 38 12.07 -3.39 14.18
CA GLN A 38 11.70 -3.39 15.58
C GLN A 38 10.26 -3.81 15.83
N ASN A 39 9.41 -3.69 14.80
CA ASN A 39 7.99 -4.00 14.90
C ASN A 39 7.57 -4.84 13.70
N PRO A 40 8.08 -6.09 13.58
CA PRO A 40 7.87 -6.88 12.36
C PRO A 40 6.42 -7.27 12.08
N GLY A 41 5.57 -7.21 13.11
CA GLY A 41 4.16 -7.54 12.95
C GLY A 41 3.27 -6.36 12.63
N ASP A 42 3.82 -5.16 12.48
CA ASP A 42 3.03 -3.97 12.25
C ASP A 42 2.49 -3.93 10.82
N ALA A 43 1.17 -4.12 10.69
CA ALA A 43 0.52 -4.19 9.39
C ALA A 43 0.59 -2.87 8.64
N PHE A 44 0.35 -1.77 9.32
CA PHE A 44 0.29 -0.47 8.66
C PHE A 44 1.65 -0.06 8.11
N ALA A 45 2.72 -0.30 8.88
CA ALA A 45 4.07 0.03 8.41
C ALA A 45 4.48 -0.84 7.22
N ARG A 46 4.14 -2.13 7.25
CA ARG A 46 4.46 -3.00 6.12
C ARG A 46 3.67 -2.62 4.89
N TYR A 47 2.40 -2.28 5.08
CA TYR A 47 1.58 -1.76 3.98
C TYR A 47 2.22 -0.50 3.38
N GLY A 48 2.66 0.41 4.25
CA GLY A 48 3.32 1.63 3.80
C GLY A 48 4.59 1.35 3.00
N LEU A 49 5.41 0.39 3.46
CA LEU A 49 6.63 0.03 2.75
C LEU A 49 6.31 -0.55 1.37
N ALA A 50 5.31 -1.44 1.31
CA ALA A 50 4.87 -2.01 0.02
C ALA A 50 4.42 -0.90 -0.93
N MET A 51 3.69 0.08 -0.42
CA MET A 51 3.20 1.19 -1.24
C MET A 51 4.35 2.06 -1.75
N GLU A 52 5.37 2.31 -0.93
CA GLU A 52 6.52 3.08 -1.39
C GLU A 52 7.25 2.36 -2.52
N TYR A 53 7.46 1.05 -2.39
CA TYR A 53 8.07 0.27 -3.46
C TYR A 53 7.21 0.31 -4.72
N SER A 54 5.90 0.19 -4.56
CA SER A 54 4.97 0.21 -5.70
C SER A 54 5.04 1.53 -6.45
N LYS A 55 5.06 2.64 -5.72
CA LYS A 55 5.16 3.96 -6.33
C LYS A 55 6.49 4.16 -7.06
N ALA A 56 7.53 3.55 -6.55
CA ALA A 56 8.87 3.64 -7.16
C ALA A 56 9.01 2.73 -8.39
N GLY A 57 7.99 1.96 -8.72
CA GLY A 57 8.05 1.02 -9.83
C GLY A 57 8.82 -0.25 -9.52
N GLN A 58 9.16 -0.47 -8.24
CA GLN A 58 9.88 -1.67 -7.82
C GLN A 58 8.87 -2.76 -7.47
N THR A 59 8.33 -3.37 -8.51
CA THR A 59 7.20 -4.29 -8.41
C THR A 59 7.50 -5.51 -7.53
N GLU A 60 8.66 -6.15 -7.73
CA GLU A 60 8.97 -7.37 -6.99
C GLU A 60 9.13 -7.11 -5.50
N GLN A 61 9.79 -6.01 -5.14
CA GLN A 61 9.92 -5.63 -3.74
C GLN A 61 8.55 -5.31 -3.13
N ALA A 62 7.70 -4.61 -3.89
CA ALA A 62 6.36 -4.29 -3.41
C ALA A 62 5.57 -5.57 -3.16
N LEU A 63 5.59 -6.50 -4.10
CA LEU A 63 4.85 -7.74 -3.97
C LEU A 63 5.34 -8.58 -2.81
N SER A 64 6.66 -8.60 -2.59
CA SER A 64 7.22 -9.31 -1.46
C SER A 64 6.66 -8.78 -0.14
N GLN A 65 6.55 -7.46 -0.01
CA GLN A 65 6.01 -6.86 1.20
C GLN A 65 4.51 -7.10 1.34
N PHE A 66 3.77 -7.04 0.23
CA PHE A 66 2.34 -7.36 0.26
C PHE A 66 2.13 -8.82 0.68
N GLU A 67 2.93 -9.74 0.17
CA GLU A 67 2.82 -11.15 0.54
C GLU A 67 3.02 -11.36 2.04
N LYS A 68 4.07 -10.74 2.58
CA LYS A 68 4.34 -10.84 4.02
C LYS A 68 3.19 -10.25 4.83
N LEU A 69 2.68 -9.12 4.37
CA LEU A 69 1.54 -8.47 5.02
C LEU A 69 0.35 -9.42 5.09
N LEU A 70 0.02 -10.05 3.97
CA LEU A 70 -1.16 -10.89 3.89
C LEU A 70 -0.98 -12.24 4.57
N GLN A 71 0.25 -12.71 4.71
CA GLN A 71 0.53 -13.91 5.50
C GLN A 71 0.28 -13.65 6.98
N LEU A 72 0.69 -12.49 7.46
CA LEU A 72 0.54 -12.13 8.87
C LEU A 72 -0.86 -11.60 9.18
N HIS A 73 -1.48 -10.94 8.20
CA HIS A 73 -2.78 -10.29 8.38
C HIS A 73 -3.67 -10.61 7.19
N PRO A 74 -4.20 -11.84 7.12
CA PRO A 74 -4.99 -12.27 5.96
C PRO A 74 -6.30 -11.51 5.77
N ASP A 75 -6.72 -10.76 6.77
CA ASP A 75 -7.94 -9.97 6.69
C ASP A 75 -7.67 -8.50 6.32
N TYR A 76 -6.44 -8.16 5.96
CA TYR A 76 -6.07 -6.80 5.59
C TYR A 76 -6.48 -6.56 4.13
N THR A 77 -7.76 -6.26 3.92
CA THR A 77 -8.35 -6.22 2.58
C THR A 77 -7.69 -5.22 1.65
N ASN A 78 -7.24 -4.08 2.18
CA ASN A 78 -6.53 -3.07 1.39
C ASN A 78 -5.24 -3.63 0.77
N GLY A 79 -4.61 -4.58 1.45
CA GLY A 79 -3.39 -5.20 0.94
C GLY A 79 -3.63 -5.96 -0.35
N TYR A 80 -4.73 -6.70 -0.42
CA TYR A 80 -5.09 -7.41 -1.65
C TYR A 80 -5.37 -6.45 -2.78
N PHE A 81 -6.12 -5.40 -2.50
CA PHE A 81 -6.50 -4.44 -3.53
C PHE A 81 -5.27 -3.73 -4.11
N MET A 82 -4.40 -3.25 -3.24
CA MET A 82 -3.22 -2.52 -3.70
C MET A 82 -2.20 -3.44 -4.36
N ALA A 83 -2.08 -4.68 -3.90
CA ALA A 83 -1.24 -5.67 -4.56
C ALA A 83 -1.75 -5.94 -5.97
N ALA A 84 -3.07 -6.05 -6.13
CA ALA A 84 -3.67 -6.26 -7.44
C ALA A 84 -3.42 -5.08 -8.37
N GLN A 85 -3.55 -3.87 -7.86
CA GLN A 85 -3.25 -2.67 -8.65
C GLN A 85 -1.79 -2.64 -9.09
N THR A 86 -0.89 -3.02 -8.19
CA THR A 86 0.53 -3.08 -8.50
C THR A 86 0.81 -4.08 -9.62
N LEU A 87 0.17 -5.25 -9.54
CA LEU A 87 0.30 -6.29 -10.56
C LEU A 87 -0.27 -5.83 -11.89
N GLU A 88 -1.42 -5.16 -11.87
CA GLU A 88 -2.07 -4.71 -13.08
C GLU A 88 -1.21 -3.66 -13.79
N ARG A 89 -0.64 -2.72 -13.04
CA ARG A 89 0.25 -1.72 -13.64
C ARG A 89 1.51 -2.34 -14.23
N ALA A 90 1.93 -3.48 -13.70
CA ALA A 90 3.08 -4.21 -14.23
C ALA A 90 2.72 -5.12 -15.40
N GLY A 91 1.46 -5.12 -15.82
CA GLY A 91 1.00 -5.95 -16.92
C GLY A 91 0.76 -7.40 -16.55
N ARG A 92 0.74 -7.71 -15.26
CA ARG A 92 0.56 -9.08 -14.76
C ARG A 92 -0.91 -9.31 -14.39
N THR A 93 -1.76 -9.28 -15.42
CA THR A 93 -3.21 -9.26 -15.25
C THR A 93 -3.75 -10.55 -14.62
N ALA A 94 -3.24 -11.70 -15.01
CA ALA A 94 -3.72 -12.97 -14.46
C ALA A 94 -3.45 -13.06 -12.96
N GLU A 95 -2.28 -12.60 -12.53
CA GLU A 95 -1.95 -12.58 -11.12
C GLU A 95 -2.78 -11.54 -10.36
N ALA A 96 -3.06 -10.41 -11.01
CA ALA A 96 -3.92 -9.39 -10.41
C ALA A 96 -5.32 -9.94 -10.15
N LYS A 97 -5.88 -10.67 -11.10
CA LYS A 97 -7.19 -11.29 -10.94
C LYS A 97 -7.20 -12.28 -9.76
N LYS A 98 -6.16 -13.09 -9.65
CA LYS A 98 -6.06 -14.04 -8.55
C LYS A 98 -5.99 -13.33 -7.21
N MET A 99 -5.22 -12.26 -7.15
CA MET A 99 -5.10 -11.46 -5.93
C MET A 99 -6.46 -10.87 -5.54
N LEU A 100 -7.22 -10.40 -6.53
CA LEU A 100 -8.57 -9.86 -6.27
C LEU A 100 -9.52 -10.94 -5.78
N GLU A 101 -9.46 -12.14 -6.34
CA GLU A 101 -10.30 -13.25 -5.88
C GLU A 101 -10.03 -13.56 -4.42
N ASN A 102 -8.75 -13.61 -4.05
CA ASN A 102 -8.37 -13.86 -2.66
C ASN A 102 -8.85 -12.73 -1.75
N GLY A 103 -8.75 -11.50 -2.22
CA GLY A 103 -9.20 -10.34 -1.47
C GLY A 103 -10.71 -10.31 -1.28
N ILE A 104 -11.45 -10.75 -2.30
CA ILE A 104 -12.92 -10.85 -2.22
C ILE A 104 -13.31 -11.86 -1.15
N GLU A 105 -12.62 -12.99 -1.09
CA GLU A 105 -12.86 -13.96 -0.03
C GLU A 105 -12.63 -13.36 1.35
N ALA A 106 -11.53 -12.61 1.49
CA ALA A 106 -11.22 -11.95 2.76
C ALA A 106 -12.28 -10.91 3.12
N ALA A 107 -12.75 -10.15 2.13
CA ALA A 107 -13.79 -9.14 2.36
C ALA A 107 -15.10 -9.79 2.78
N ASN A 108 -15.44 -10.92 2.17
CA ASN A 108 -16.64 -11.68 2.56
C ASN A 108 -16.51 -12.21 3.99
N ARG A 109 -15.35 -12.76 4.31
CA ARG A 109 -15.11 -13.34 5.64
C ARG A 109 -15.23 -12.29 6.74
N THR A 110 -14.77 -11.06 6.45
CA THR A 110 -14.78 -9.99 7.43
C THR A 110 -16.01 -9.10 7.37
N GLY A 111 -16.88 -9.33 6.39
CA GLY A 111 -18.07 -8.49 6.21
C GLY A 111 -17.78 -7.09 5.71
N ASN A 112 -16.64 -6.89 5.07
CA ASN A 112 -16.25 -5.57 4.55
C ASN A 112 -16.85 -5.36 3.16
N LYS A 113 -18.07 -4.83 3.14
CA LYS A 113 -18.82 -4.67 1.90
C LYS A 113 -18.19 -3.66 0.95
N HIS A 114 -17.57 -2.62 1.50
CA HIS A 114 -16.92 -1.61 0.67
C HIS A 114 -15.74 -2.21 -0.09
N ALA A 115 -14.86 -2.93 0.61
CA ALA A 115 -13.73 -3.59 -0.02
C ALA A 115 -14.20 -4.62 -1.05
N LEU A 116 -15.25 -5.37 -0.71
CA LEU A 116 -15.81 -6.36 -1.62
C LEU A 116 -16.25 -5.70 -2.92
N SER A 117 -16.98 -4.59 -2.82
CA SER A 117 -17.49 -3.88 -3.99
C SER A 117 -16.35 -3.34 -4.86
N GLU A 118 -15.33 -2.77 -4.23
CA GLU A 118 -14.19 -2.23 -4.97
C GLU A 118 -13.43 -3.31 -5.72
N MET A 119 -13.16 -4.42 -5.04
CA MET A 119 -12.39 -5.51 -5.66
C MET A 119 -13.18 -6.23 -6.72
N ALA A 120 -14.47 -6.42 -6.49
CA ALA A 120 -15.34 -7.04 -7.50
C ALA A 120 -15.41 -6.17 -8.76
N GLY A 121 -15.50 -4.85 -8.57
CA GLY A 121 -15.51 -3.91 -9.68
C GLY A 121 -14.23 -3.98 -10.50
N MET A 122 -13.08 -4.00 -9.83
CA MET A 122 -11.81 -4.09 -10.53
C MET A 122 -11.65 -5.43 -11.25
N LEU A 123 -12.07 -6.52 -10.61
CA LEU A 123 -12.02 -7.84 -11.22
C LEU A 123 -12.86 -7.88 -12.50
N ASP A 124 -14.03 -7.26 -12.46
CA ASP A 124 -14.92 -7.18 -13.61
C ASP A 124 -14.26 -6.41 -14.76
N GLU A 125 -13.56 -5.32 -14.45
CA GLU A 125 -12.85 -4.53 -15.44
C GLU A 125 -11.72 -5.31 -16.11
N LEU A 126 -11.07 -6.21 -15.38
CA LEU A 126 -9.96 -6.99 -15.89
C LEU A 126 -10.38 -8.24 -16.65
N SER A 127 -11.65 -8.58 -16.64
CA SER A 127 -12.17 -9.82 -17.25
C SER A 127 -12.71 -9.66 -18.67
#